data_df9b3d6b3648a093ec8097cf8dee9d88
#
_entry.id   df9b3d6b3648a093ec8097cf8dee9d88
#
_cell.length_a   1.000
_cell.length_b   1.000
_cell.length_c   1.000
_cell.angle_alpha   90.00
_cell.angle_beta   90.00
_cell.angle_gamma   90.00
#
_symmetry.space_group_name_H-M   'P 1'
#
loop_
_entity.id
_entity.type
_entity.pdbx_description
1 polymer ?
#
loop_
_entity_poly.entity_id
_entity_poly.type
_entity_poly.pdbx_seq_one_letter_code
_entity_poly.pdbx_strand_id
1 'polypeptide(L)'
;MRVLLSLVLIGLSFNSAQAAGRKYYVTNSQPQYSYTQGGGSDQERCQAEANHMAANNITGHVWGTIGSFEGVGYGSSPNCNTCTPRSNMRSTGDASAQGRNGMWYRVRSWR
;
A
#
# COMPACT_ATOMS: atom_id res chain seq x y z
N MET A 1 -15.10 48.91 -47.10
CA MET A 1 -15.20 47.46 -46.90
C MET A 1 -14.18 47.04 -45.89
N ARG A 2 -14.63 46.80 -44.67
CA ARG A 2 -13.73 46.34 -43.58
C ARG A 2 -14.06 44.88 -43.26
N VAL A 3 -13.16 44.02 -43.60
CA VAL A 3 -13.22 42.61 -43.27
C VAL A 3 -12.70 42.44 -41.85
N LEU A 4 -13.58 42.12 -40.92
CA LEU A 4 -13.24 41.74 -39.58
C LEU A 4 -12.80 40.27 -39.58
N LEU A 5 -11.52 40.04 -39.40
CA LEU A 5 -10.99 38.70 -39.17
C LEU A 5 -11.22 38.34 -37.73
N SER A 6 -12.22 37.49 -37.47
CA SER A 6 -12.42 36.89 -36.14
C SER A 6 -11.39 35.77 -35.96
N LEU A 7 -10.41 36.03 -35.14
CA LEU A 7 -9.53 34.98 -34.64
C LEU A 7 -10.29 34.13 -33.61
N VAL A 8 -10.69 32.95 -34.00
CA VAL A 8 -11.17 31.93 -33.07
C VAL A 8 -9.94 31.28 -32.44
N LEU A 9 -9.65 31.67 -31.22
CA LEU A 9 -8.71 30.97 -30.38
C LEU A 9 -9.36 29.66 -29.92
N ILE A 10 -9.03 28.59 -30.62
CA ILE A 10 -9.36 27.25 -30.13
C ILE A 10 -8.40 26.95 -29.01
N GLY A 11 -8.87 27.11 -27.79
CA GLY A 11 -8.18 26.62 -26.58
C GLY A 11 -8.08 25.12 -26.63
N LEU A 12 -6.93 24.61 -27.01
CA LEU A 12 -6.61 23.20 -26.83
C LEU A 12 -6.42 22.96 -25.34
N SER A 13 -7.48 22.53 -24.70
CA SER A 13 -7.39 21.96 -23.37
C SER A 13 -6.64 20.64 -23.46
N PHE A 14 -5.38 20.67 -23.17
CA PHE A 14 -4.63 19.45 -22.95
C PHE A 14 -5.12 18.82 -21.65
N ASN A 15 -6.16 18.01 -21.74
CA ASN A 15 -6.41 17.01 -20.74
C ASN A 15 -5.31 15.98 -20.84
N SER A 16 -4.22 16.23 -20.14
CA SER A 16 -3.26 15.19 -19.88
C SER A 16 -3.95 14.16 -18.99
N ALA A 17 -4.56 13.20 -19.62
CA ALA A 17 -5.02 12.01 -18.95
C ALA A 17 -3.78 11.31 -18.40
N GLN A 18 -3.50 11.53 -17.15
CA GLN A 18 -2.50 10.74 -16.45
C GLN A 18 -3.09 9.38 -16.16
N ALA A 19 -3.15 8.56 -17.17
CA ALA A 19 -3.50 7.17 -17.07
C ALA A 19 -2.23 6.33 -16.94
N ALA A 20 -1.40 6.61 -16.00
CA ALA A 20 -0.26 5.76 -15.75
C ALA A 20 -0.25 5.34 -14.30
N GLY A 21 -0.62 4.09 -14.08
CA GLY A 21 -0.31 3.37 -12.87
C GLY A 21 -0.60 4.17 -11.60
N ARG A 22 -1.84 4.19 -11.16
CA ARG A 22 -2.14 4.71 -9.82
C ARG A 22 -1.32 3.92 -8.82
N LYS A 23 -0.18 4.47 -8.48
CA LYS A 23 0.53 4.01 -7.31
C LYS A 23 -0.36 4.30 -6.12
N TYR A 24 -0.87 3.28 -5.49
CA TYR A 24 -1.61 3.46 -4.24
C TYR A 24 -0.61 3.85 -3.17
N TYR A 25 -0.50 5.14 -2.95
CA TYR A 25 0.26 5.63 -1.82
C TYR A 25 -0.61 5.57 -0.59
N VAL A 26 -0.07 5.02 0.48
CA VAL A 26 -0.68 5.21 1.79
C VAL A 26 -0.53 6.69 2.13
N THR A 27 -1.64 7.42 2.09
CA THR A 27 -1.65 8.81 2.52
C THR A 27 -1.69 8.86 4.04
N ASN A 28 -1.03 9.85 4.62
CA ASN A 28 -1.05 10.07 6.08
C ASN A 28 -2.46 10.35 6.64
N SER A 29 -3.46 10.44 5.79
CA SER A 29 -4.87 10.63 6.16
C SER A 29 -5.63 9.31 6.30
N GLN A 30 -4.96 8.17 6.17
CA GLN A 30 -5.58 6.90 6.53
C GLN A 30 -5.89 6.91 8.03
N PRO A 31 -7.11 6.51 8.42
CA PRO A 31 -7.42 6.40 9.83
C PRO A 31 -6.37 5.53 10.48
N GLN A 32 -5.75 6.06 11.52
CA GLN A 32 -4.93 5.24 12.37
C GLN A 32 -5.85 4.17 12.95
N TYR A 33 -5.74 2.97 12.42
CA TYR A 33 -6.34 1.85 13.08
C TYR A 33 -5.63 1.71 14.42
N SER A 34 -6.29 2.17 15.48
CA SER A 34 -5.85 1.82 16.82
C SER A 34 -6.01 0.31 16.95
N TYR A 35 -4.91 -0.38 16.84
CA TYR A 35 -4.89 -1.82 16.94
C TYR A 35 -5.11 -2.18 18.40
N THR A 36 -6.35 -2.46 18.77
CA THR A 36 -6.61 -3.27 19.95
C THR A 36 -6.29 -4.70 19.58
N GLN A 37 -5.30 -5.29 20.27
CA GLN A 37 -5.03 -6.71 20.20
C GLN A 37 -6.37 -7.46 20.32
N GLY A 38 -6.75 -8.21 19.28
CA GLY A 38 -7.95 -9.04 19.28
C GLY A 38 -9.06 -8.63 18.32
N GLY A 39 -8.96 -7.48 17.62
CA GLY A 39 -9.96 -7.05 16.62
C GLY A 39 -9.52 -7.37 15.19
N GLY A 40 -10.43 -7.99 14.39
CA GLY A 40 -10.24 -8.25 12.98
C GLY A 40 -9.60 -9.61 12.65
N SER A 41 -9.75 -10.02 11.39
CA SER A 41 -9.11 -11.21 10.85
C SER A 41 -7.60 -11.03 10.71
N ASP A 42 -6.88 -12.13 10.57
CA ASP A 42 -5.43 -12.08 10.31
C ASP A 42 -5.13 -11.30 9.04
N GLN A 43 -5.97 -11.43 8.01
CA GLN A 43 -5.84 -10.68 6.76
C GLN A 43 -5.97 -9.16 6.98
N GLU A 44 -6.97 -8.74 7.75
CA GLU A 44 -7.17 -7.31 8.07
C GLU A 44 -6.02 -6.77 8.91
N ARG A 45 -5.51 -7.57 9.82
CA ARG A 45 -4.37 -7.21 10.65
C ARG A 45 -3.09 -7.08 9.83
N CYS A 46 -2.84 -7.99 8.89
CA CYS A 46 -1.73 -7.89 7.95
C CYS A 46 -1.82 -6.61 7.10
N GLN A 47 -3.01 -6.28 6.61
CA GLN A 47 -3.20 -5.07 5.81
C GLN A 47 -2.96 -3.80 6.64
N ALA A 48 -3.46 -3.74 7.86
CA ALA A 48 -3.25 -2.60 8.75
C ALA A 48 -1.77 -2.41 9.08
N GLU A 49 -1.06 -3.49 9.35
CA GLU A 49 0.38 -3.43 9.64
C GLU A 49 1.19 -3.02 8.40
N ALA A 50 0.90 -3.60 7.23
CA ALA A 50 1.54 -3.20 5.98
C ALA A 50 1.33 -1.72 5.68
N ASN A 51 0.12 -1.20 5.87
CA ASN A 51 -0.19 0.21 5.71
C ASN A 51 0.62 1.09 6.68
N HIS A 52 0.73 0.67 7.92
CA HIS A 52 1.49 1.42 8.93
C HIS A 52 3.00 1.42 8.64
N MET A 53 3.55 0.28 8.24
CA MET A 53 4.94 0.16 7.82
C MET A 53 5.23 1.09 6.63
N ALA A 54 4.37 1.07 5.62
CA ALA A 54 4.51 1.88 4.41
C ALA A 54 4.41 3.38 4.70
N ALA A 55 3.49 3.78 5.57
CA ALA A 55 3.30 5.18 5.96
C ALA A 55 4.49 5.75 6.74
N ASN A 56 5.23 4.91 7.46
CA ASN A 56 6.29 5.32 8.37
C ASN A 56 7.69 4.79 7.98
N ASN A 57 7.82 4.15 6.82
CA ASN A 57 9.06 3.54 6.34
C ASN A 57 9.67 2.55 7.35
N ILE A 58 8.85 1.73 7.96
CA ILE A 58 9.27 0.73 8.94
C ILE A 58 9.51 -0.60 8.23
N THR A 59 10.70 -1.16 8.35
CA THR A 59 11.10 -2.39 7.67
C THR A 59 11.04 -3.65 8.53
N GLY A 60 10.60 -3.53 9.77
CA GLY A 60 10.48 -4.63 10.73
C GLY A 60 9.08 -4.76 11.30
N HIS A 61 8.94 -5.71 12.23
CA HIS A 61 7.69 -5.90 12.96
C HIS A 61 7.32 -4.65 13.76
N VAL A 62 6.04 -4.29 13.75
CA VAL A 62 5.54 -3.08 14.41
C VAL A 62 4.76 -3.41 15.65
N TRP A 63 3.88 -4.40 15.55
CA TRP A 63 2.99 -4.82 16.62
C TRP A 63 3.26 -6.28 17.00
N GLY A 64 2.47 -6.79 17.92
CA GLY A 64 2.57 -8.21 18.29
C GLY A 64 2.26 -9.14 17.13
N THR A 65 2.77 -10.36 17.20
CA THR A 65 2.64 -11.38 16.17
C THR A 65 1.20 -11.62 15.73
N ILE A 66 0.96 -11.53 14.45
CA ILE A 66 -0.33 -11.89 13.84
C ILE A 66 -0.34 -13.41 13.65
N GLY A 67 -1.39 -14.06 14.14
CA GLY A 67 -1.44 -15.51 14.08
C GLY A 67 -0.43 -16.17 15.01
N SER A 68 0.08 -17.33 14.60
CA SER A 68 1.12 -18.06 15.32
C SER A 68 2.53 -17.72 14.81
N PHE A 69 2.63 -17.27 13.58
CA PHE A 69 3.86 -16.81 12.96
C PHE A 69 3.54 -15.63 12.03
N GLU A 70 4.41 -14.64 12.06
CA GLU A 70 4.32 -13.45 11.20
C GLU A 70 5.66 -13.21 10.51
N GLY A 71 5.60 -12.96 9.22
CA GLY A 71 6.74 -12.55 8.43
C GLY A 71 6.50 -11.19 7.80
N VAL A 72 7.47 -10.31 7.91
CA VAL A 72 7.45 -9.00 7.26
C VAL A 72 8.59 -8.89 6.27
N GLY A 73 8.40 -8.03 5.28
CA GLY A 73 9.41 -7.77 4.27
C GLY A 73 9.18 -6.45 3.56
N TYR A 74 10.17 -6.00 2.85
CA TYR A 74 10.06 -4.82 1.99
C TYR A 74 10.88 -5.03 0.71
N GLY A 75 10.50 -4.34 -0.34
CA GLY A 75 11.18 -4.46 -1.62
C GLY A 75 10.54 -3.61 -2.72
N SER A 76 10.96 -3.83 -3.94
CA SER A 76 10.50 -3.07 -5.12
C SER A 76 9.18 -3.61 -5.70
N SER A 77 8.65 -4.69 -5.18
CA SER A 77 7.43 -5.37 -5.66
C SER A 77 6.48 -5.68 -4.50
N PRO A 78 5.15 -5.69 -4.74
CA PRO A 78 4.18 -6.11 -3.73
C PRO A 78 4.36 -7.55 -3.27
N ASN A 79 5.02 -8.40 -4.07
CA ASN A 79 5.33 -9.78 -3.75
C ASN A 79 6.73 -9.98 -3.16
N CYS A 80 7.29 -8.94 -2.55
CA CYS A 80 8.60 -9.04 -1.92
C CYS A 80 8.66 -10.16 -0.88
N ASN A 81 9.85 -10.69 -0.66
CA ASN A 81 10.06 -11.78 0.27
C ASN A 81 9.79 -11.36 1.72
N THR A 82 9.25 -12.29 2.48
CA THR A 82 9.09 -12.20 3.92
C THR A 82 9.72 -13.42 4.58
N CYS A 83 9.93 -13.36 5.89
CA CYS A 83 10.21 -14.59 6.65
C CYS A 83 9.03 -15.56 6.50
N THR A 84 9.33 -16.84 6.46
CA THR A 84 8.34 -17.92 6.38
C THR A 84 8.56 -18.91 7.51
N PRO A 85 7.48 -19.56 8.02
CA PRO A 85 7.64 -20.54 9.10
C PRO A 85 8.39 -21.78 8.62
N ARG A 86 9.10 -22.43 9.53
CA ARG A 86 9.83 -23.67 9.26
C ARG A 86 8.94 -24.91 9.34
N SER A 87 7.77 -24.78 9.93
CA SER A 87 6.80 -25.87 10.11
C SER A 87 5.64 -25.74 9.14
N ASN A 88 4.89 -26.82 8.96
CA ASN A 88 3.66 -26.81 8.16
C ASN A 88 2.59 -25.96 8.86
N MET A 89 2.50 -24.71 8.44
CA MET A 89 1.46 -23.79 8.88
C MET A 89 0.65 -23.33 7.68
N ARG A 90 -0.62 -23.07 7.92
CA ARG A 90 -1.50 -22.51 6.90
C ARG A 90 -1.36 -20.99 6.87
N SER A 91 -1.20 -20.40 5.69
CA SER A 91 -1.26 -18.95 5.52
C SER A 91 -2.66 -18.45 5.85
N THR A 92 -2.75 -17.44 6.71
CA THR A 92 -4.00 -16.83 7.16
C THR A 92 -4.13 -15.36 6.80
N GLY A 93 -3.05 -14.74 6.36
CA GLY A 93 -3.03 -13.36 5.89
C GLY A 93 -1.83 -13.07 5.00
N ASP A 94 -2.03 -12.22 4.03
CA ASP A 94 -1.01 -11.73 3.11
C ASP A 94 -1.44 -10.38 2.56
N ALA A 95 -0.73 -9.33 2.90
CA ALA A 95 -1.06 -7.98 2.50
C ALA A 95 0.19 -7.17 2.20
N SER A 96 0.06 -6.23 1.28
CA SER A 96 1.13 -5.32 0.90
C SER A 96 0.60 -3.89 0.79
N ALA A 97 1.48 -2.93 1.07
CA ALA A 97 1.23 -1.52 0.86
C ALA A 97 2.48 -0.84 0.31
N GLN A 98 2.28 0.13 -0.58
CA GLN A 98 3.38 0.91 -1.14
C GLN A 98 3.54 2.21 -0.35
N GLY A 99 4.76 2.47 0.09
CA GLY A 99 5.13 3.72 0.74
C GLY A 99 5.36 4.85 -0.27
N ARG A 100 5.44 6.08 0.23
CA ARG A 100 5.75 7.26 -0.59
C ARG A 100 7.14 7.20 -1.23
N ASN A 101 8.05 6.45 -0.63
CA ASN A 101 9.38 6.17 -1.18
C ASN A 101 9.36 5.21 -2.37
N GLY A 102 8.18 4.71 -2.77
CA GLY A 102 8.02 3.75 -3.86
C GLY A 102 8.29 2.29 -3.46
N MET A 103 8.75 2.04 -2.24
CA MET A 103 8.99 0.70 -1.74
C MET A 103 7.69 0.03 -1.32
N TRP A 104 7.62 -1.28 -1.46
CA TRP A 104 6.53 -2.10 -0.99
C TRP A 104 6.87 -2.73 0.36
N TYR A 105 5.88 -2.80 1.21
CA TYR A 105 5.94 -3.39 2.54
C TYR A 105 4.91 -4.50 2.60
N ARG A 106 5.35 -5.69 2.98
CA ARG A 106 4.49 -6.88 2.98
C ARG A 106 4.47 -7.52 4.35
N VAL A 107 3.29 -7.94 4.77
CA VAL A 107 3.04 -8.67 6.01
C VAL A 107 2.27 -9.94 5.69
N ARG A 108 2.75 -11.05 6.20
CA ARG A 108 2.11 -12.36 6.07
C ARG A 108 1.97 -13.02 7.41
N SER A 109 0.91 -13.78 7.58
CA SER A 109 0.64 -14.52 8.81
C SER A 109 0.27 -15.97 8.54
N TRP A 110 0.54 -16.81 9.53
CA TRP A 110 0.26 -18.24 9.50
C TRP A 110 -0.27 -18.74 10.85
N ARG A 111 -1.05 -19.84 10.79
CA ARG A 111 -1.54 -20.60 11.94
C ARG A 111 -1.37 -22.11 11.74
#